data_379bd4bea659bbc2de8447ab6086e618
#
_entry.id   379bd4bea659bbc2de8447ab6086e618
#
_cell.length_a   1.000
_cell.length_b   1.000
_cell.length_c   1.000
_cell.angle_alpha   90.00
_cell.angle_beta   90.00
_cell.angle_gamma   90.00
#
_symmetry.space_group_name_H-M   'P 1'
#
loop_
_entity.id
_entity.type
_entity.pdbx_description
1 polymer ?
#
loop_
_entity_poly.entity_id
_entity_poly.type
_entity_poly.pdbx_seq_one_letter_code
_entity_poly.pdbx_strand_id
1 'polypeptide(L)'
;MRFDELDLEDEVLDGIDAMNFQEMTPVQEQTIPIILDGRDIIACAQTGTGKTAAYTLPLLNRLLLEGNEKNVVKSVIIVPTRELAQQIDMQFQGFSYYMPVSPAVIYGGGDGRGWDQQKRGLQMGADVVIATPGRLISHLMNSRVDLSHVDYLILDEADRMLDMGFYDDIMQIVSYMPKSRQTLMFSATLPPKIRQMAKQILNDPAEVNIAISKPNEAIEQGAYICYEGQKLGIVREMFSWPSESKTIIFSSSKQKVKELAHTLKRMKLDVAPMHSDLDQEKREQVMLDFKNNKVRILVATDIVARGIDIEDIGMVINYDVPHDPEDYIHRIGRTARASATGRAVTFVNEEEQGKFHRIEEFIEREIPKLSLPEAVGAGPEYNPAAFSGHGGRRGRSGSGRGGNGRSGGRGRSRGRDGAKSAGPVPAEGVVAAANVESRHGEGRGEGNRGSRDRGRRRNRNRNRNRNKGGDDTPQA
;
A
#
# COMPACT_ATOMS: atom_id res chain seq x y z
N MET A 1 -16.50 2.43 -25.25
CA MET A 1 -16.66 3.89 -25.43
C MET A 1 -15.30 4.53 -25.59
N ARG A 2 -15.17 5.52 -26.48
CA ARG A 2 -13.89 6.24 -26.68
C ARG A 2 -13.88 7.51 -25.83
N PHE A 3 -12.68 8.03 -25.54
CA PHE A 3 -12.55 9.25 -24.71
C PHE A 3 -13.04 10.51 -25.43
N ASP A 4 -12.98 10.56 -26.77
CA ASP A 4 -13.50 11.65 -27.58
C ASP A 4 -15.04 11.73 -27.65
N GLU A 5 -15.74 10.76 -27.05
CA GLU A 5 -17.19 10.78 -26.86
C GLU A 5 -17.60 11.49 -25.55
N LEU A 6 -16.64 11.84 -24.69
CA LEU A 6 -16.84 12.58 -23.44
C LEU A 6 -16.65 14.08 -23.67
N ASP A 7 -17.34 14.89 -22.85
CA ASP A 7 -17.19 16.36 -22.83
C ASP A 7 -15.93 16.74 -22.02
N LEU A 8 -14.77 16.56 -22.66
CA LEU A 8 -13.44 16.88 -22.11
C LEU A 8 -12.81 17.99 -22.95
N GLU A 9 -12.02 18.86 -22.28
CA GLU A 9 -11.24 19.90 -22.94
C GLU A 9 -10.17 19.31 -23.86
N ASP A 10 -9.82 20.04 -24.93
CA ASP A 10 -8.88 19.59 -25.96
C ASP A 10 -7.52 19.22 -25.36
N GLU A 11 -7.01 19.98 -24.37
CA GLU A 11 -5.73 19.71 -23.72
C GLU A 11 -5.75 18.40 -22.92
N VAL A 12 -6.90 17.97 -22.38
CA VAL A 12 -7.07 16.66 -21.73
C VAL A 12 -7.03 15.55 -22.76
N LEU A 13 -7.73 15.73 -23.90
CA LEU A 13 -7.72 14.79 -25.01
C LEU A 13 -6.32 14.62 -25.60
N ASP A 14 -5.56 15.71 -25.77
CA ASP A 14 -4.16 15.69 -26.22
C ASP A 14 -3.27 14.88 -25.25
N GLY A 15 -3.50 15.05 -23.93
CA GLY A 15 -2.82 14.25 -22.91
C GLY A 15 -3.15 12.77 -22.96
N ILE A 16 -4.41 12.42 -23.21
CA ILE A 16 -4.89 11.03 -23.39
C ILE A 16 -4.20 10.39 -24.61
N ASP A 17 -4.18 11.09 -25.75
CA ASP A 17 -3.56 10.62 -26.98
C ASP A 17 -2.03 10.45 -26.82
N ALA A 18 -1.36 11.42 -26.19
CA ALA A 18 0.08 11.35 -25.90
C ALA A 18 0.45 10.14 -25.01
N MET A 19 -0.45 9.74 -24.10
CA MET A 19 -0.30 8.56 -23.27
C MET A 19 -0.76 7.27 -23.94
N ASN A 20 -1.20 7.32 -25.22
CA ASN A 20 -1.67 6.20 -26.02
C ASN A 20 -2.89 5.45 -25.43
N PHE A 21 -3.81 6.19 -24.80
CA PHE A 21 -5.09 5.66 -24.34
C PHE A 21 -6.11 5.80 -25.47
N GLN A 22 -6.67 4.69 -25.96
CA GLN A 22 -7.61 4.68 -27.10
C GLN A 22 -9.05 4.44 -26.68
N GLU A 23 -9.28 3.44 -25.86
CA GLU A 23 -10.59 3.02 -25.41
C GLU A 23 -10.70 3.04 -23.89
N MET A 24 -11.84 3.42 -23.37
CA MET A 24 -12.11 3.41 -21.95
C MET A 24 -12.29 1.99 -21.43
N THR A 25 -11.73 1.75 -20.25
CA THR A 25 -12.03 0.55 -19.48
C THR A 25 -13.42 0.62 -18.85
N PRO A 26 -14.03 -0.51 -18.44
CA PRO A 26 -15.35 -0.50 -17.82
C PRO A 26 -15.48 0.39 -16.58
N VAL A 27 -14.41 0.56 -15.79
CA VAL A 27 -14.42 1.47 -14.64
C VAL A 27 -14.43 2.92 -15.11
N GLN A 28 -13.69 3.26 -16.14
CA GLN A 28 -13.65 4.61 -16.71
C GLN A 28 -15.00 5.00 -17.32
N GLU A 29 -15.58 4.12 -18.14
CA GLU A 29 -16.90 4.34 -18.76
C GLU A 29 -18.00 4.64 -17.73
N GLN A 30 -17.97 3.93 -16.58
CA GLN A 30 -19.01 4.09 -15.57
C GLN A 30 -18.74 5.25 -14.61
N THR A 31 -17.47 5.59 -14.34
CA THR A 31 -17.15 6.59 -13.30
C THR A 31 -16.91 7.99 -13.85
N ILE A 32 -16.25 8.13 -15.02
CA ILE A 32 -15.90 9.46 -15.54
C ILE A 32 -17.14 10.36 -15.74
N PRO A 33 -18.23 9.92 -16.36
CA PRO A 33 -19.41 10.78 -16.51
C PRO A 33 -19.99 11.24 -15.17
N ILE A 34 -20.06 10.34 -14.18
CA ILE A 34 -20.60 10.66 -12.85
C ILE A 34 -19.70 11.68 -12.13
N ILE A 35 -18.37 11.57 -12.29
CA ILE A 35 -17.41 12.52 -11.71
C ILE A 35 -17.54 13.90 -12.38
N LEU A 36 -17.69 13.95 -13.70
CA LEU A 36 -17.91 15.19 -14.46
C LEU A 36 -19.23 15.87 -14.05
N ASP A 37 -20.26 15.10 -13.69
CA ASP A 37 -21.51 15.62 -13.13
C ASP A 37 -21.37 16.21 -11.71
N GLY A 38 -20.18 16.15 -11.10
CA GLY A 38 -19.92 16.69 -9.77
C GLY A 38 -20.44 15.85 -8.61
N ARG A 39 -20.79 14.57 -8.83
CA ARG A 39 -21.32 13.68 -7.81
C ARG A 39 -20.18 12.93 -7.09
N ASP A 40 -20.39 12.66 -5.80
CA ASP A 40 -19.54 11.74 -5.06
C ASP A 40 -19.69 10.31 -5.57
N ILE A 41 -18.61 9.52 -5.50
CA ILE A 41 -18.65 8.12 -5.91
C ILE A 41 -17.98 7.18 -4.90
N ILE A 42 -18.50 5.96 -4.84
CA ILE A 42 -17.80 4.79 -4.30
C ILE A 42 -17.62 3.82 -5.47
N ALA A 43 -16.39 3.66 -5.93
CA ALA A 43 -16.08 2.74 -7.01
C ALA A 43 -15.36 1.50 -6.45
N CYS A 44 -16.01 0.34 -6.56
CA CYS A 44 -15.40 -0.95 -6.26
C CYS A 44 -14.81 -1.53 -7.55
N ALA A 45 -13.47 -1.48 -7.66
CA ALA A 45 -12.75 -1.97 -8.83
C ALA A 45 -11.33 -2.40 -8.45
N GLN A 46 -10.84 -3.47 -9.08
CA GLN A 46 -9.51 -4.03 -8.81
C GLN A 46 -8.36 -3.11 -9.28
N THR A 47 -7.14 -3.36 -8.77
CA THR A 47 -5.93 -2.72 -9.29
C THR A 47 -5.67 -3.18 -10.73
N GLY A 48 -5.20 -2.26 -11.58
CA GLY A 48 -4.94 -2.54 -12.99
C GLY A 48 -6.15 -2.41 -13.92
N THR A 49 -7.32 -1.99 -13.42
CA THR A 49 -8.51 -1.73 -14.23
C THR A 49 -8.57 -0.33 -14.81
N GLY A 50 -7.56 0.51 -14.57
CA GLY A 50 -7.53 1.90 -15.06
C GLY A 50 -8.14 2.94 -14.13
N LYS A 51 -8.29 2.65 -12.81
CA LYS A 51 -8.83 3.57 -11.81
C LYS A 51 -8.13 4.93 -11.78
N THR A 52 -6.80 4.94 -11.90
CA THR A 52 -6.02 6.19 -11.85
C THR A 52 -6.48 7.17 -12.93
N ALA A 53 -6.59 6.73 -14.18
CA ALA A 53 -7.12 7.57 -15.25
C ALA A 53 -8.60 7.93 -15.03
N ALA A 54 -9.39 7.02 -14.44
CA ALA A 54 -10.80 7.23 -14.17
C ALA A 54 -11.10 8.45 -13.28
N TYR A 55 -10.20 8.78 -12.34
CA TYR A 55 -10.34 10.00 -11.52
C TYR A 55 -9.43 11.14 -11.97
N THR A 56 -8.25 10.84 -12.55
CA THR A 56 -7.31 11.90 -12.94
C THR A 56 -7.82 12.71 -14.13
N LEU A 57 -8.41 12.06 -15.14
CA LEU A 57 -8.89 12.75 -16.34
C LEU A 57 -10.02 13.75 -16.04
N PRO A 58 -11.13 13.36 -15.36
CA PRO A 58 -12.16 14.33 -15.01
C PRO A 58 -11.68 15.39 -14.02
N LEU A 59 -10.73 15.07 -13.12
CA LEU A 59 -10.10 16.05 -12.24
C LEU A 59 -9.35 17.11 -13.05
N LEU A 60 -8.50 16.71 -14.00
CA LEU A 60 -7.76 17.62 -14.86
C LEU A 60 -8.68 18.51 -15.66
N ASN A 61 -9.76 17.94 -16.22
CA ASN A 61 -10.78 18.70 -16.95
C ASN A 61 -11.42 19.79 -16.08
N ARG A 62 -11.77 19.46 -14.85
CA ARG A 62 -12.34 20.41 -13.88
C ARG A 62 -11.36 21.53 -13.51
N LEU A 63 -10.10 21.17 -13.24
CA LEU A 63 -9.07 22.14 -12.90
C LEU A 63 -8.80 23.13 -14.05
N LEU A 64 -8.91 22.71 -15.32
CA LEU A 64 -8.81 23.59 -16.46
C LEU A 64 -10.01 24.56 -16.55
N LEU A 65 -11.22 24.06 -16.43
CA LEU A 65 -12.44 24.86 -16.51
C LEU A 65 -12.57 25.89 -15.37
N GLU A 66 -12.18 25.52 -14.15
CA GLU A 66 -12.28 26.40 -12.98
C GLU A 66 -11.15 27.42 -12.90
N GLY A 67 -10.05 27.17 -13.63
CA GLY A 67 -8.84 27.98 -13.59
C GLY A 67 -8.05 27.80 -12.29
N ASN A 68 -6.76 28.14 -12.34
CA ASN A 68 -5.86 27.97 -11.19
C ASN A 68 -5.81 29.26 -10.36
N GLU A 69 -6.34 29.24 -9.15
CA GLU A 69 -6.04 30.25 -8.15
C GLU A 69 -4.60 30.07 -7.67
N LYS A 70 -3.80 31.12 -7.71
CA LYS A 70 -2.39 31.03 -7.32
C LYS A 70 -2.24 30.65 -5.83
N ASN A 71 -1.41 29.64 -5.57
CA ASN A 71 -1.02 29.16 -4.24
C ASN A 71 -2.14 28.51 -3.42
N VAL A 72 -3.09 27.87 -4.07
CA VAL A 72 -4.22 27.19 -3.41
C VAL A 72 -4.23 25.72 -3.82
N VAL A 73 -4.34 24.83 -2.84
CA VAL A 73 -4.52 23.38 -3.09
C VAL A 73 -5.99 23.13 -3.41
N LYS A 74 -6.27 22.73 -4.64
CA LYS A 74 -7.63 22.42 -5.13
C LYS A 74 -8.01 20.96 -4.97
N SER A 75 -7.03 20.05 -5.05
CA SER A 75 -7.28 18.62 -4.96
C SER A 75 -6.29 17.90 -4.07
N VAL A 76 -6.78 16.88 -3.35
CA VAL A 76 -5.97 15.96 -2.56
C VAL A 76 -6.28 14.53 -2.93
N ILE A 77 -5.24 13.78 -3.30
CA ILE A 77 -5.28 12.35 -3.60
C ILE A 77 -4.54 11.62 -2.47
N ILE A 78 -5.25 10.81 -1.69
CA ILE A 78 -4.69 10.06 -0.58
C ILE A 78 -4.52 8.60 -0.98
N VAL A 79 -3.33 8.05 -0.76
CA VAL A 79 -2.94 6.69 -1.15
C VAL A 79 -2.17 5.99 -0.04
N PRO A 80 -2.25 4.63 0.06
CA PRO A 80 -1.62 3.88 1.15
C PRO A 80 -0.09 3.87 1.11
N THR A 81 0.51 3.94 -0.07
CA THR A 81 1.95 3.72 -0.25
C THR A 81 2.60 4.82 -1.09
N ARG A 82 3.90 4.97 -0.91
CA ARG A 82 4.73 5.92 -1.66
C ARG A 82 4.85 5.53 -3.11
N GLU A 83 5.02 4.24 -3.34
CA GLU A 83 5.15 3.66 -4.66
C GLU A 83 3.91 3.99 -5.51
N LEU A 84 2.72 3.87 -4.91
CA LEU A 84 1.48 4.27 -5.58
C LEU A 84 1.41 5.80 -5.77
N ALA A 85 1.84 6.59 -4.78
CA ALA A 85 1.89 8.04 -4.95
C ALA A 85 2.80 8.47 -6.12
N GLN A 86 3.96 7.85 -6.26
CA GLN A 86 4.88 8.09 -7.37
C GLN A 86 4.32 7.65 -8.72
N GLN A 87 3.59 6.53 -8.77
CA GLN A 87 2.93 6.05 -9.99
C GLN A 87 1.84 7.00 -10.45
N ILE A 88 1.00 7.45 -9.52
CA ILE A 88 -0.04 8.43 -9.82
C ILE A 88 0.58 9.73 -10.31
N ASP A 89 1.65 10.19 -9.67
CA ASP A 89 2.38 11.38 -10.10
C ASP A 89 2.90 11.26 -11.54
N MET A 90 3.54 10.14 -11.88
CA MET A 90 4.02 9.91 -13.26
C MET A 90 2.87 9.91 -14.27
N GLN A 91 1.75 9.26 -13.97
CA GLN A 91 0.58 9.26 -14.85
C GLN A 91 -0.05 10.65 -14.94
N PHE A 92 -0.15 11.34 -13.80
CA PHE A 92 -0.67 12.69 -13.73
C PHE A 92 0.15 13.65 -14.59
N GLN A 93 1.48 13.62 -14.47
CA GLN A 93 2.40 14.42 -15.30
C GLN A 93 2.27 14.09 -16.80
N GLY A 94 2.03 12.82 -17.14
CA GLY A 94 1.79 12.39 -18.53
C GLY A 94 0.50 13.02 -19.08
N PHE A 95 -0.61 12.87 -18.38
CA PHE A 95 -1.90 13.43 -18.81
C PHE A 95 -1.93 14.95 -18.79
N SER A 96 -1.26 15.60 -17.82
CA SER A 96 -1.24 17.06 -17.69
C SER A 96 -0.12 17.75 -18.47
N TYR A 97 0.57 17.06 -19.37
CA TYR A 97 1.74 17.60 -20.05
C TYR A 97 1.47 18.93 -20.80
N TYR A 98 0.27 19.07 -21.36
CA TYR A 98 -0.16 20.25 -22.10
C TYR A 98 -0.91 21.27 -21.22
N MET A 99 -0.98 21.07 -19.91
CA MET A 99 -1.81 21.84 -18.99
C MET A 99 -0.97 22.58 -17.94
N PRO A 100 -1.38 23.77 -17.50
CA PRO A 100 -0.69 24.51 -16.45
C PRO A 100 -1.10 24.02 -15.05
N VAL A 101 -1.08 22.69 -14.80
CA VAL A 101 -1.46 22.07 -13.52
C VAL A 101 -0.23 21.47 -12.86
N SER A 102 0.00 21.78 -11.59
CA SER A 102 1.19 21.37 -10.84
C SER A 102 0.86 20.39 -9.72
N PRO A 103 1.36 19.14 -9.75
CA PRO A 103 1.24 18.22 -8.63
C PRO A 103 2.36 18.40 -7.61
N ALA A 104 2.06 18.13 -6.32
CA ALA A 104 3.06 17.93 -5.27
C ALA A 104 2.89 16.57 -4.65
N VAL A 105 3.97 15.79 -4.60
CA VAL A 105 3.96 14.42 -4.05
C VAL A 105 4.53 14.41 -2.64
N ILE A 106 3.72 13.92 -1.69
CA ILE A 106 3.97 14.01 -0.25
C ILE A 106 3.99 12.62 0.39
N TYR A 107 5.18 12.07 0.61
CA TYR A 107 5.32 10.78 1.28
C TYR A 107 6.52 10.74 2.23
N GLY A 108 6.47 9.88 3.23
CA GLY A 108 7.48 9.79 4.26
C GLY A 108 8.71 8.95 3.85
N GLY A 109 9.80 8.93 4.64
CA GLY A 109 10.99 8.05 4.58
C GLY A 109 12.15 8.53 3.74
N GLY A 110 12.17 9.78 3.33
CA GLY A 110 13.37 10.46 2.86
C GLY A 110 14.14 11.11 4.02
N ASP A 111 15.31 11.61 3.70
CA ASP A 111 16.11 12.48 4.56
C ASP A 111 15.44 13.87 4.75
N GLY A 112 16.07 14.76 5.51
CA GLY A 112 15.59 16.12 5.71
C GLY A 112 15.41 16.90 4.40
N ARG A 113 16.15 16.57 3.34
CA ARG A 113 16.05 17.22 2.02
C ARG A 113 14.71 16.93 1.36
N GLY A 114 14.22 15.69 1.46
CA GLY A 114 12.90 15.31 0.96
C GLY A 114 11.78 16.09 1.68
N TRP A 115 11.92 16.34 2.99
CA TRP A 115 11.00 17.20 3.72
C TRP A 115 10.95 18.62 3.17
N ASP A 116 12.12 19.25 3.01
CA ASP A 116 12.21 20.63 2.54
C ASP A 116 11.71 20.80 1.11
N GLN A 117 11.94 19.81 0.25
CA GLN A 117 11.44 19.80 -1.12
C GLN A 117 9.90 19.73 -1.15
N GLN A 118 9.30 18.80 -0.39
CA GLN A 118 7.86 18.68 -0.27
C GLN A 118 7.21 19.94 0.29
N LYS A 119 7.82 20.53 1.35
CA LYS A 119 7.39 21.79 1.93
C LYS A 119 7.41 22.93 0.91
N ARG A 120 8.47 23.03 0.10
CA ARG A 120 8.55 24.04 -0.97
C ARG A 120 7.47 23.84 -2.01
N GLY A 121 7.24 22.62 -2.50
CA GLY A 121 6.17 22.31 -3.46
C GLY A 121 4.80 22.78 -2.96
N LEU A 122 4.48 22.48 -1.70
CA LEU A 122 3.24 22.93 -1.07
C LEU A 122 3.16 24.46 -0.93
N GLN A 123 4.28 25.14 -0.63
CA GLN A 123 4.34 26.59 -0.49
C GLN A 123 4.35 27.35 -1.81
N MET A 124 4.80 26.73 -2.89
CA MET A 124 4.80 27.30 -4.24
C MET A 124 3.42 27.24 -4.91
N GLY A 125 2.44 26.57 -4.27
CA GLY A 125 1.07 26.50 -4.73
C GLY A 125 0.86 25.32 -5.69
N ALA A 126 0.99 24.10 -5.18
CA ALA A 126 0.57 22.93 -5.93
C ALA A 126 -0.95 22.88 -6.04
N ASP A 127 -1.48 22.69 -7.24
CA ASP A 127 -2.91 22.55 -7.49
C ASP A 127 -3.43 21.20 -6.95
N VAL A 128 -2.60 20.18 -7.05
CA VAL A 128 -2.92 18.81 -6.64
C VAL A 128 -1.87 18.27 -5.67
N VAL A 129 -2.33 17.76 -4.54
CA VAL A 129 -1.47 17.08 -3.55
C VAL A 129 -1.72 15.58 -3.61
N ILE A 130 -0.70 14.79 -3.97
CA ILE A 130 -0.73 13.32 -3.96
C ILE A 130 0.03 12.86 -2.72
N ALA A 131 -0.65 12.22 -1.76
CA ALA A 131 -0.04 12.03 -0.45
C ALA A 131 -0.30 10.68 0.20
N THR A 132 0.66 10.24 1.04
CA THR A 132 0.39 9.22 2.05
C THR A 132 -0.10 9.87 3.35
N PRO A 133 -1.06 9.27 4.09
CA PRO A 133 -1.75 9.91 5.21
C PRO A 133 -0.81 10.52 6.25
N GLY A 134 0.05 9.72 6.88
CA GLY A 134 0.89 10.15 7.98
C GLY A 134 1.88 11.27 7.62
N ARG A 135 2.35 11.34 6.36
CA ARG A 135 3.25 12.41 5.91
C ARG A 135 2.49 13.71 5.66
N LEU A 136 1.29 13.62 5.09
CA LEU A 136 0.44 14.80 4.91
C LEU A 136 0.07 15.42 6.25
N ILE A 137 -0.34 14.63 7.25
CA ILE A 137 -0.58 15.12 8.63
C ILE A 137 0.65 15.83 9.18
N SER A 138 1.83 15.24 9.00
CA SER A 138 3.07 15.86 9.47
C SER A 138 3.29 17.25 8.86
N HIS A 139 2.95 17.45 7.58
CA HIS A 139 3.01 18.76 6.92
C HIS A 139 1.90 19.71 7.40
N LEU A 140 0.67 19.22 7.57
CA LEU A 140 -0.44 20.01 8.10
C LEU A 140 -0.13 20.57 9.49
N MET A 141 0.48 19.77 10.36
CA MET A 141 0.85 20.18 11.70
C MET A 141 2.05 21.14 11.75
N ASN A 142 3.03 21.01 10.83
CA ASN A 142 4.31 21.71 10.94
C ASN A 142 4.55 22.76 9.85
N SER A 143 3.79 22.79 8.75
CA SER A 143 4.12 23.56 7.54
C SER A 143 3.06 24.57 7.11
N ARG A 144 1.99 24.78 7.88
CA ARG A 144 0.87 25.68 7.53
C ARG A 144 0.31 25.44 6.13
N VAL A 145 0.13 24.16 5.78
CA VAL A 145 -0.59 23.80 4.55
C VAL A 145 -2.06 24.10 4.77
N ASP A 146 -2.65 24.87 3.87
CA ASP A 146 -4.06 25.21 3.90
C ASP A 146 -4.85 24.31 2.95
N LEU A 147 -5.79 23.52 3.50
CA LEU A 147 -6.70 22.68 2.75
C LEU A 147 -8.14 23.19 2.76
N SER A 148 -8.36 24.44 3.21
CA SER A 148 -9.71 25.05 3.30
C SER A 148 -10.33 25.36 1.92
N HIS A 149 -9.54 25.27 0.86
CA HIS A 149 -9.95 25.50 -0.53
C HIS A 149 -9.98 24.23 -1.39
N VAL A 150 -9.89 23.06 -0.75
CA VAL A 150 -9.93 21.78 -1.46
C VAL A 150 -11.35 21.51 -1.96
N ASP A 151 -11.49 21.41 -3.27
CA ASP A 151 -12.73 21.13 -3.95
C ASP A 151 -12.87 19.62 -4.28
N TYR A 152 -11.75 18.88 -4.34
CA TYR A 152 -11.72 17.47 -4.72
C TYR A 152 -10.88 16.63 -3.75
N LEU A 153 -11.48 15.59 -3.18
CA LEU A 153 -10.80 14.57 -2.37
C LEU A 153 -10.92 13.21 -3.05
N ILE A 154 -9.78 12.60 -3.33
CA ILE A 154 -9.72 11.24 -3.87
C ILE A 154 -9.05 10.31 -2.84
N LEU A 155 -9.69 9.19 -2.53
CA LEU A 155 -9.15 8.11 -1.73
C LEU A 155 -8.94 6.90 -2.64
N ASP A 156 -7.70 6.56 -2.96
CA ASP A 156 -7.40 5.37 -3.77
C ASP A 156 -6.84 4.23 -2.90
N GLU A 157 -7.25 3.01 -3.18
CA GLU A 157 -7.01 1.81 -2.36
C GLU A 157 -7.47 2.03 -0.90
N ALA A 158 -8.71 2.50 -0.71
CA ALA A 158 -9.25 2.86 0.60
C ALA A 158 -9.28 1.67 1.59
N ASP A 159 -9.63 0.47 1.14
CA ASP A 159 -9.58 -0.77 1.92
C ASP A 159 -8.18 -1.01 2.49
N ARG A 160 -7.17 -0.84 1.67
CA ARG A 160 -5.80 -1.01 2.08
C ARG A 160 -5.33 0.04 3.09
N MET A 161 -5.77 1.28 2.95
CA MET A 161 -5.48 2.30 3.96
C MET A 161 -6.05 1.93 5.32
N LEU A 162 -7.24 1.33 5.36
CA LEU A 162 -7.84 0.85 6.61
C LEU A 162 -7.10 -0.35 7.19
N ASP A 163 -6.65 -1.30 6.36
CA ASP A 163 -5.85 -2.45 6.80
C ASP A 163 -4.52 -2.03 7.41
N MET A 164 -3.95 -0.92 6.92
CA MET A 164 -2.73 -0.32 7.46
C MET A 164 -2.97 0.55 8.71
N GLY A 165 -4.24 0.72 9.12
CA GLY A 165 -4.61 1.47 10.31
C GLY A 165 -4.72 2.98 10.12
N PHE A 166 -4.80 3.49 8.90
CA PHE A 166 -4.85 4.92 8.60
C PHE A 166 -6.24 5.56 8.74
N TYR A 167 -7.21 4.86 9.34
CA TYR A 167 -8.55 5.41 9.49
C TYR A 167 -8.57 6.78 10.19
N ASP A 168 -7.94 6.87 11.35
CA ASP A 168 -7.91 8.10 12.15
C ASP A 168 -7.14 9.21 11.43
N ASP A 169 -6.06 8.85 10.74
CA ASP A 169 -5.26 9.76 9.93
C ASP A 169 -6.09 10.38 8.79
N ILE A 170 -6.85 9.56 8.06
CA ILE A 170 -7.74 10.01 6.99
C ILE A 170 -8.81 10.94 7.54
N MET A 171 -9.46 10.57 8.63
CA MET A 171 -10.50 11.40 9.26
C MET A 171 -9.95 12.74 9.75
N GLN A 172 -8.72 12.75 10.28
CA GLN A 172 -8.02 13.97 10.66
C GLN A 172 -7.76 14.87 9.44
N ILE A 173 -7.22 14.33 8.33
CA ILE A 173 -6.97 15.09 7.10
C ILE A 173 -8.28 15.68 6.57
N VAL A 174 -9.32 14.88 6.50
CA VAL A 174 -10.65 15.30 6.04
C VAL A 174 -11.21 16.47 6.88
N SER A 175 -10.89 16.52 8.18
CA SER A 175 -11.35 17.60 9.06
C SER A 175 -10.77 18.99 8.71
N TYR A 176 -9.69 19.07 7.94
CA TYR A 176 -9.10 20.32 7.45
C TYR A 176 -9.74 20.81 6.14
N MET A 177 -10.63 20.03 5.51
CA MET A 177 -11.21 20.31 4.19
C MET A 177 -12.66 20.79 4.31
N PRO A 178 -13.16 21.55 3.31
CA PRO A 178 -14.59 21.93 3.22
C PRO A 178 -15.49 20.70 3.13
N LYS A 179 -16.71 20.83 3.64
CA LYS A 179 -17.73 19.79 3.50
C LYS A 179 -18.39 19.77 2.10
N SER A 180 -18.29 20.88 1.38
CA SER A 180 -18.85 21.06 0.03
C SER A 180 -18.03 20.40 -1.09
N ARG A 181 -16.85 19.85 -0.76
CA ARG A 181 -15.99 19.18 -1.73
C ARG A 181 -16.66 17.97 -2.37
N GLN A 182 -16.28 17.66 -3.58
CA GLN A 182 -16.56 16.35 -4.20
C GLN A 182 -15.58 15.30 -3.64
N THR A 183 -16.11 14.12 -3.28
CA THR A 183 -15.27 13.04 -2.72
C THR A 183 -15.40 11.77 -3.55
N LEU A 184 -14.27 11.24 -4.01
CA LEU A 184 -14.17 10.04 -4.83
C LEU A 184 -13.45 8.95 -4.03
N MET A 185 -14.12 7.82 -3.78
CA MET A 185 -13.53 6.69 -3.07
C MET A 185 -13.40 5.49 -3.99
N PHE A 186 -12.16 5.08 -4.23
CA PHE A 186 -11.81 3.87 -4.98
C PHE A 186 -11.30 2.80 -4.02
N SER A 187 -11.83 1.61 -4.13
CA SER A 187 -11.46 0.46 -3.30
C SER A 187 -11.55 -0.82 -4.11
N ALA A 188 -10.77 -1.85 -3.77
CA ALA A 188 -10.94 -3.17 -4.36
C ALA A 188 -12.08 -3.93 -3.67
N THR A 189 -12.34 -3.63 -2.40
CA THR A 189 -13.37 -4.27 -1.58
C THR A 189 -14.17 -3.26 -0.78
N LEU A 190 -15.41 -3.62 -0.39
CA LEU A 190 -16.30 -2.77 0.41
C LEU A 190 -16.71 -3.43 1.73
N PRO A 191 -15.75 -3.75 2.63
CA PRO A 191 -16.07 -4.29 3.94
C PRO A 191 -16.86 -3.28 4.79
N PRO A 192 -17.53 -3.71 5.89
CA PRO A 192 -18.34 -2.84 6.72
C PRO A 192 -17.64 -1.57 7.20
N LYS A 193 -16.33 -1.63 7.47
CA LYS A 193 -15.52 -0.46 7.89
C LYS A 193 -15.39 0.58 6.79
N ILE A 194 -15.18 0.16 5.53
CA ILE A 194 -15.15 1.06 4.36
C ILE A 194 -16.51 1.72 4.18
N ARG A 195 -17.60 0.96 4.24
CA ARG A 195 -18.96 1.51 4.15
C ARG A 195 -19.25 2.50 5.28
N GLN A 196 -18.73 2.26 6.48
CA GLN A 196 -18.86 3.19 7.61
C GLN A 196 -18.08 4.48 7.36
N MET A 197 -16.84 4.40 6.87
CA MET A 197 -16.03 5.58 6.51
C MET A 197 -16.70 6.38 5.39
N ALA A 198 -17.17 5.71 4.35
CA ALA A 198 -17.86 6.31 3.23
C ALA A 198 -19.07 7.15 3.69
N LYS A 199 -19.90 6.63 4.58
CA LYS A 199 -21.06 7.35 5.15
C LYS A 199 -20.70 8.63 5.91
N GLN A 200 -19.46 8.76 6.38
CA GLN A 200 -19.02 9.93 7.14
C GLN A 200 -18.43 11.02 6.25
N ILE A 201 -17.83 10.64 5.12
CA ILE A 201 -17.04 11.57 4.30
C ILE A 201 -17.63 11.85 2.92
N LEU A 202 -18.54 11.01 2.43
CA LEU A 202 -19.23 11.22 1.14
C LEU A 202 -20.66 11.71 1.35
N ASN A 203 -21.15 12.43 0.35
CA ASN A 203 -22.50 12.98 0.30
C ASN A 203 -23.30 12.34 -0.85
N ASP A 204 -24.28 11.51 -0.53
CA ASP A 204 -25.13 10.78 -1.49
C ASP A 204 -24.36 10.19 -2.69
N PRO A 205 -23.34 9.33 -2.43
CA PRO A 205 -22.46 8.84 -3.47
C PRO A 205 -23.17 7.89 -4.45
N ALA A 206 -22.80 7.96 -5.70
CA ALA A 206 -23.12 6.92 -6.67
C ALA A 206 -22.23 5.69 -6.37
N GLU A 207 -22.82 4.51 -6.26
CA GLU A 207 -22.07 3.25 -6.11
C GLU A 207 -21.83 2.63 -7.49
N VAL A 208 -20.55 2.48 -7.86
CA VAL A 208 -20.11 1.81 -9.08
C VAL A 208 -19.41 0.52 -8.68
N ASN A 209 -20.01 -0.60 -9.00
CA ASN A 209 -19.45 -1.91 -8.72
C ASN A 209 -19.03 -2.56 -10.04
N ILE A 210 -17.75 -2.49 -10.33
CA ILE A 210 -17.18 -3.31 -11.40
C ILE A 210 -16.99 -4.70 -10.81
N ALA A 211 -17.72 -5.65 -11.37
CA ALA A 211 -17.65 -7.04 -10.94
C ALA A 211 -16.19 -7.42 -10.71
N ILE A 212 -15.89 -8.03 -9.57
CA ILE A 212 -14.56 -8.57 -9.28
C ILE A 212 -14.21 -9.44 -10.48
N SER A 213 -13.31 -8.95 -11.32
CA SER A 213 -12.92 -9.70 -12.51
C SER A 213 -12.42 -11.04 -11.99
N LYS A 214 -13.03 -12.12 -12.46
CA LYS A 214 -12.43 -13.44 -12.29
C LYS A 214 -10.97 -13.30 -12.65
N PRO A 215 -10.05 -14.03 -12.00
CA PRO A 215 -8.64 -13.93 -12.34
C PRO A 215 -8.50 -13.93 -13.85
N ASN A 216 -7.67 -13.04 -14.41
CA ASN A 216 -7.48 -12.96 -15.84
C ASN A 216 -7.28 -14.37 -16.40
N GLU A 217 -8.11 -14.78 -17.36
CA GLU A 217 -8.07 -16.12 -17.95
C GLU A 217 -6.71 -16.45 -18.57
N ALA A 218 -5.93 -15.43 -18.90
CA ALA A 218 -4.54 -15.57 -19.38
C ALA A 218 -3.55 -16.01 -18.26
N ILE A 219 -4.00 -16.11 -16.98
CA ILE A 219 -3.17 -16.62 -15.89
C ILE A 219 -3.38 -18.12 -15.71
N GLU A 220 -2.36 -18.91 -16.05
CA GLU A 220 -2.31 -20.34 -15.73
C GLU A 220 -2.09 -20.49 -14.21
N GLN A 221 -3.07 -21.05 -13.51
CA GLN A 221 -3.02 -21.22 -12.05
C GLN A 221 -2.78 -22.68 -11.68
N GLY A 222 -1.98 -22.91 -10.62
CA GLY A 222 -1.75 -24.25 -10.09
C GLY A 222 -1.38 -24.22 -8.61
N ALA A 223 -1.62 -25.32 -7.89
CA ALA A 223 -1.29 -25.43 -6.48
C ALA A 223 -0.53 -26.71 -6.16
N TYR A 224 0.53 -26.62 -5.38
CA TYR A 224 1.20 -27.78 -4.78
C TYR A 224 0.69 -27.97 -3.34
N ILE A 225 0.07 -29.13 -3.08
CA ILE A 225 -0.29 -29.53 -1.73
C ILE A 225 0.93 -30.19 -1.10
N CYS A 226 1.57 -29.54 -0.13
CA CYS A 226 2.89 -29.94 0.36
C CYS A 226 3.03 -29.70 1.87
N TYR A 227 3.98 -30.37 2.50
CA TYR A 227 4.40 -30.03 3.84
C TYR A 227 5.26 -28.76 3.83
N GLU A 228 5.26 -27.99 4.94
CA GLU A 228 6.05 -26.74 5.04
C GLU A 228 7.54 -26.99 4.68
N GLY A 229 8.12 -28.11 5.13
CA GLY A 229 9.51 -28.48 4.83
C GLY A 229 9.80 -28.78 3.36
N GLN A 230 8.76 -29.08 2.56
CA GLN A 230 8.90 -29.41 1.14
C GLN A 230 8.91 -28.16 0.25
N LYS A 231 8.35 -27.03 0.70
CA LYS A 231 8.21 -25.80 -0.10
C LYS A 231 9.54 -25.37 -0.76
N LEU A 232 10.64 -25.40 0.02
CA LEU A 232 11.96 -25.03 -0.51
C LEU A 232 12.48 -26.01 -1.55
N GLY A 233 12.19 -27.31 -1.39
CA GLY A 233 12.52 -28.35 -2.38
C GLY A 233 11.80 -28.10 -3.70
N ILE A 234 10.50 -27.76 -3.65
CA ILE A 234 9.71 -27.42 -4.84
C ILE A 234 10.30 -26.20 -5.54
N VAL A 235 10.63 -25.13 -4.79
CA VAL A 235 11.26 -23.92 -5.36
C VAL A 235 12.58 -24.29 -6.06
N ARG A 236 13.39 -25.16 -5.48
CA ARG A 236 14.66 -25.60 -6.11
C ARG A 236 14.43 -26.31 -7.45
N GLU A 237 13.46 -27.18 -7.52
CA GLU A 237 13.09 -27.87 -8.76
C GLU A 237 12.53 -26.90 -9.80
N MET A 238 11.68 -25.96 -9.42
CA MET A 238 11.14 -24.93 -10.32
C MET A 238 12.24 -24.06 -10.96
N PHE A 239 13.31 -23.75 -10.23
CA PHE A 239 14.43 -22.95 -10.71
C PHE A 239 15.64 -23.78 -11.15
N SER A 240 15.53 -25.12 -11.27
CA SER A 240 16.59 -25.96 -11.84
C SER A 240 16.79 -25.74 -13.34
N TRP A 241 15.76 -25.24 -14.02
CA TRP A 241 15.80 -24.90 -15.44
C TRP A 241 15.94 -23.40 -15.64
N PRO A 242 16.77 -22.94 -16.60
CA PRO A 242 16.88 -21.54 -16.92
C PRO A 242 15.52 -20.98 -17.37
N SER A 243 15.00 -20.02 -16.64
CA SER A 243 13.83 -19.24 -17.06
C SER A 243 14.26 -17.80 -17.27
N GLU A 244 13.90 -17.21 -18.38
CA GLU A 244 14.19 -15.79 -18.67
C GLU A 244 13.16 -14.86 -18.05
N SER A 245 12.02 -15.39 -17.62
CA SER A 245 10.92 -14.59 -17.08
C SER A 245 11.18 -14.10 -15.65
N LYS A 246 10.78 -12.86 -15.38
CA LYS A 246 10.77 -12.31 -14.02
C LYS A 246 9.79 -13.07 -13.14
N THR A 247 10.18 -13.31 -11.89
CA THR A 247 9.35 -14.03 -10.92
C THR A 247 9.21 -13.21 -9.64
N ILE A 248 7.99 -13.13 -9.11
CA ILE A 248 7.75 -12.62 -7.75
C ILE A 248 7.34 -13.79 -6.85
N ILE A 249 7.98 -13.89 -5.69
CA ILE A 249 7.64 -14.87 -4.65
C ILE A 249 7.08 -14.12 -3.44
N PHE A 250 5.82 -14.34 -3.14
CA PHE A 250 5.14 -13.77 -1.98
C PHE A 250 5.28 -14.67 -0.77
N SER A 251 5.68 -14.08 0.37
CA SER A 251 5.75 -14.78 1.65
C SER A 251 5.14 -13.95 2.78
N SER A 252 4.57 -14.65 3.76
CA SER A 252 3.77 -14.06 4.85
C SER A 252 4.57 -13.23 5.84
N SER A 253 5.90 -13.40 5.93
CA SER A 253 6.71 -12.68 6.91
C SER A 253 8.05 -12.22 6.36
N LYS A 254 8.53 -11.08 6.89
CA LYS A 254 9.85 -10.52 6.54
C LYS A 254 11.01 -11.47 6.85
N GLN A 255 10.86 -12.33 7.85
CA GLN A 255 11.88 -13.31 8.19
C GLN A 255 11.97 -14.41 7.14
N LYS A 256 10.83 -14.98 6.74
CA LYS A 256 10.78 -15.97 5.64
C LYS A 256 11.32 -15.37 4.34
N VAL A 257 11.01 -14.10 4.03
CA VAL A 257 11.55 -13.40 2.87
C VAL A 257 13.08 -13.36 2.89
N LYS A 258 13.69 -13.00 4.03
CA LYS A 258 15.16 -12.97 4.18
C LYS A 258 15.79 -14.35 4.02
N GLU A 259 15.23 -15.36 4.68
CA GLU A 259 15.72 -16.75 4.66
C GLU A 259 15.61 -17.35 3.25
N LEU A 260 14.48 -17.18 2.59
CA LEU A 260 14.25 -17.66 1.23
C LEU A 260 15.19 -16.97 0.23
N ALA A 261 15.29 -15.64 0.27
CA ALA A 261 16.20 -14.90 -0.60
C ALA A 261 17.66 -15.30 -0.37
N HIS A 262 18.08 -15.50 0.89
CA HIS A 262 19.43 -15.98 1.21
C HIS A 262 19.69 -17.37 0.62
N THR A 263 18.72 -18.28 0.73
CA THR A 263 18.84 -19.64 0.20
C THR A 263 18.93 -19.64 -1.32
N LEU A 264 18.09 -18.86 -2.00
CA LEU A 264 18.11 -18.73 -3.47
C LEU A 264 19.42 -18.08 -3.97
N LYS A 265 19.97 -17.11 -3.23
CA LYS A 265 21.31 -16.55 -3.52
C LYS A 265 22.41 -17.60 -3.45
N ARG A 266 22.34 -18.51 -2.48
CA ARG A 266 23.31 -19.63 -2.38
C ARG A 266 23.22 -20.59 -3.56
N MET A 267 22.08 -20.66 -4.21
CA MET A 267 21.87 -21.40 -5.48
C MET A 267 22.35 -20.63 -6.71
N LYS A 268 23.01 -19.48 -6.53
CA LYS A 268 23.50 -18.58 -7.59
C LYS A 268 22.38 -18.00 -8.49
N LEU A 269 21.19 -17.81 -7.93
CA LEU A 269 20.08 -17.16 -8.60
C LEU A 269 20.13 -15.64 -8.35
N ASP A 270 19.72 -14.85 -9.36
CA ASP A 270 19.64 -13.40 -9.28
C ASP A 270 18.37 -12.99 -8.49
N VAL A 271 18.49 -12.94 -7.18
CA VAL A 271 17.37 -12.72 -6.26
C VAL A 271 17.63 -11.53 -5.34
N ALA A 272 16.56 -10.74 -5.08
CA ALA A 272 16.56 -9.71 -4.06
C ALA A 272 15.37 -9.85 -3.10
N PRO A 273 15.57 -9.60 -1.79
CA PRO A 273 14.48 -9.50 -0.83
C PRO A 273 13.85 -8.11 -0.85
N MET A 274 12.51 -8.05 -0.62
CA MET A 274 11.76 -6.81 -0.49
C MET A 274 10.85 -6.89 0.75
N HIS A 275 11.19 -6.16 1.82
CA HIS A 275 10.46 -6.19 3.09
C HIS A 275 10.59 -4.86 3.84
N SER A 276 9.79 -4.68 4.89
CA SER A 276 9.68 -3.42 5.65
C SER A 276 10.96 -2.96 6.35
N ASP A 277 11.93 -3.86 6.61
CA ASP A 277 13.19 -3.49 7.27
C ASP A 277 14.22 -2.85 6.29
N LEU A 278 13.96 -2.86 4.98
CA LEU A 278 14.80 -2.14 4.04
C LEU A 278 14.51 -0.64 4.14
N ASP A 279 15.56 0.18 4.16
CA ASP A 279 15.41 1.61 3.96
C ASP A 279 14.88 1.92 2.55
N GLN A 280 14.37 3.13 2.37
CA GLN A 280 13.70 3.51 1.13
C GLN A 280 14.64 3.48 -0.08
N GLU A 281 15.85 3.96 0.08
CA GLU A 281 16.86 3.98 -0.99
C GLU A 281 17.16 2.56 -1.49
N LYS A 282 17.30 1.59 -0.58
CA LYS A 282 17.49 0.19 -0.94
C LYS A 282 16.26 -0.42 -1.62
N ARG A 283 15.04 -0.04 -1.20
CA ARG A 283 13.82 -0.51 -1.89
C ARG A 283 13.78 -0.01 -3.33
N GLU A 284 14.03 1.27 -3.53
CA GLU A 284 14.07 1.89 -4.84
C GLU A 284 15.15 1.25 -5.72
N GLN A 285 16.34 1.00 -5.16
CA GLN A 285 17.40 0.31 -5.87
C GLN A 285 17.03 -1.13 -6.27
N VAL A 286 16.43 -1.91 -5.34
CA VAL A 286 15.95 -3.27 -5.64
C VAL A 286 14.90 -3.25 -6.74
N MET A 287 13.97 -2.28 -6.69
CA MET A 287 12.95 -2.13 -7.72
C MET A 287 13.54 -1.77 -9.08
N LEU A 288 14.50 -0.85 -9.11
CA LEU A 288 15.21 -0.48 -10.34
C LEU A 288 15.99 -1.66 -10.92
N ASP A 289 16.68 -2.42 -10.08
CA ASP A 289 17.43 -3.60 -10.49
C ASP A 289 16.50 -4.71 -11.02
N PHE A 290 15.30 -4.86 -10.44
CA PHE A 290 14.28 -5.79 -10.91
C PHE A 290 13.63 -5.31 -12.24
N LYS A 291 13.33 -4.03 -12.38
CA LYS A 291 12.85 -3.44 -13.65
C LYS A 291 13.89 -3.65 -14.78
N ASN A 292 15.15 -3.44 -14.48
CA ASN A 292 16.25 -3.53 -15.44
C ASN A 292 16.80 -4.95 -15.66
N ASN A 293 16.12 -5.99 -15.22
CA ASN A 293 16.51 -7.40 -15.36
C ASN A 293 17.85 -7.79 -14.70
N LYS A 294 18.42 -6.95 -13.82
CA LYS A 294 19.59 -7.30 -13.00
C LYS A 294 19.24 -8.27 -11.88
N VAL A 295 18.01 -8.20 -11.40
CA VAL A 295 17.38 -9.13 -10.46
C VAL A 295 16.22 -9.78 -11.19
N ARG A 296 16.17 -11.11 -11.22
CA ARG A 296 15.11 -11.87 -11.87
C ARG A 296 14.06 -12.40 -10.91
N ILE A 297 14.41 -12.59 -9.65
CA ILE A 297 13.52 -13.12 -8.61
C ILE A 297 13.40 -12.09 -7.50
N LEU A 298 12.19 -11.60 -7.29
CA LEU A 298 11.87 -10.73 -6.17
C LEU A 298 11.15 -11.54 -5.09
N VAL A 299 11.70 -11.64 -3.89
CA VAL A 299 11.03 -12.26 -2.75
C VAL A 299 10.47 -11.17 -1.86
N ALA A 300 9.15 -11.11 -1.68
CA ALA A 300 8.51 -9.97 -1.07
C ALA A 300 7.39 -10.33 -0.09
N THR A 301 7.12 -9.42 0.86
CA THR A 301 5.88 -9.43 1.64
C THR A 301 4.79 -8.62 0.94
N ASP A 302 3.51 -8.93 1.20
CA ASP A 302 2.37 -8.23 0.59
C ASP A 302 2.44 -6.71 0.73
N ILE A 303 2.77 -6.22 1.93
CA ILE A 303 2.76 -4.78 2.25
C ILE A 303 3.67 -3.97 1.30
N VAL A 304 4.80 -4.56 0.91
CA VAL A 304 5.81 -3.86 0.10
C VAL A 304 5.67 -4.15 -1.38
N ALA A 305 5.12 -5.31 -1.74
CA ALA A 305 4.92 -5.71 -3.13
C ALA A 305 3.61 -5.20 -3.74
N ARG A 306 2.69 -4.71 -2.93
CA ARG A 306 1.48 -4.03 -3.40
C ARG A 306 1.85 -2.62 -3.90
N GLY A 307 1.19 -2.16 -4.93
CA GLY A 307 1.50 -0.87 -5.58
C GLY A 307 2.73 -0.90 -6.48
N ILE A 308 3.34 -2.08 -6.70
CA ILE A 308 4.43 -2.25 -7.64
C ILE A 308 3.82 -2.38 -9.04
N ASP A 309 4.08 -1.41 -9.89
CA ASP A 309 3.79 -1.49 -11.31
C ASP A 309 5.04 -1.99 -12.03
N ILE A 310 5.06 -3.30 -12.26
CA ILE A 310 6.11 -3.94 -13.06
C ILE A 310 5.40 -4.75 -14.12
N GLU A 311 5.74 -4.46 -15.33
CA GLU A 311 5.39 -5.23 -16.51
C GLU A 311 6.34 -6.43 -16.65
N ASP A 312 5.96 -7.40 -17.46
CA ASP A 312 6.77 -8.58 -17.81
C ASP A 312 7.06 -9.56 -16.68
N ILE A 313 6.16 -9.67 -15.68
CA ILE A 313 6.25 -10.74 -14.70
C ILE A 313 5.64 -11.99 -15.29
N GLY A 314 6.49 -12.97 -15.62
CA GLY A 314 6.04 -14.23 -16.19
C GLY A 314 5.48 -15.20 -15.15
N MET A 315 5.94 -15.12 -13.90
CA MET A 315 5.52 -16.04 -12.85
C MET A 315 5.33 -15.36 -11.49
N VAL A 316 4.25 -15.74 -10.82
CA VAL A 316 3.97 -15.41 -9.42
C VAL A 316 3.96 -16.68 -8.60
N ILE A 317 4.68 -16.73 -7.49
CA ILE A 317 4.68 -17.83 -6.54
C ILE A 317 4.14 -17.33 -5.20
N ASN A 318 3.02 -17.87 -4.77
CA ASN A 318 2.53 -17.73 -3.40
C ASN A 318 3.23 -18.79 -2.54
N TYR A 319 4.35 -18.46 -1.91
CA TYR A 319 5.07 -19.35 -1.01
C TYR A 319 4.26 -19.69 0.25
N ASP A 320 3.46 -18.72 0.70
CA ASP A 320 2.43 -18.89 1.72
C ASP A 320 1.08 -18.47 1.14
N VAL A 321 0.01 -19.19 1.47
CA VAL A 321 -1.35 -18.83 1.07
C VAL A 321 -1.72 -17.49 1.68
N PRO A 322 -2.20 -16.51 0.89
CA PRO A 322 -2.63 -15.22 1.41
C PRO A 322 -3.77 -15.38 2.42
N HIS A 323 -3.87 -14.40 3.32
CA HIS A 323 -4.86 -14.44 4.40
C HIS A 323 -6.27 -14.23 3.86
N ASP A 324 -6.39 -13.29 2.96
CA ASP A 324 -7.65 -12.89 2.34
C ASP A 324 -7.68 -13.29 0.86
N PRO A 325 -8.84 -13.77 0.35
CA PRO A 325 -8.98 -14.18 -1.05
C PRO A 325 -8.68 -13.06 -2.06
N GLU A 326 -8.98 -11.81 -1.70
CA GLU A 326 -8.69 -10.64 -2.52
C GLU A 326 -7.17 -10.46 -2.72
N ASP A 327 -6.37 -10.71 -1.68
CA ASP A 327 -4.91 -10.67 -1.78
C ASP A 327 -4.37 -11.68 -2.79
N TYR A 328 -5.04 -12.85 -2.91
CA TYR A 328 -4.69 -13.82 -3.93
C TYR A 328 -4.80 -13.24 -5.33
N ILE A 329 -5.92 -12.59 -5.64
CA ILE A 329 -6.14 -11.98 -6.96
C ILE A 329 -5.15 -10.83 -7.18
N HIS A 330 -4.89 -10.00 -6.17
CA HIS A 330 -3.91 -8.92 -6.25
C HIS A 330 -2.48 -9.42 -6.49
N ARG A 331 -2.10 -10.57 -5.89
CA ARG A 331 -0.78 -11.18 -6.12
C ARG A 331 -0.67 -11.75 -7.52
N ILE A 332 -1.61 -12.59 -7.94
CA ILE A 332 -1.55 -13.21 -9.27
C ILE A 332 -1.75 -12.18 -10.39
N GLY A 333 -2.50 -11.11 -10.16
CA GLY A 333 -2.65 -9.98 -11.09
C GLY A 333 -1.36 -9.16 -11.30
N ARG A 334 -0.22 -9.56 -10.72
CA ARG A 334 1.10 -9.01 -11.09
C ARG A 334 1.63 -9.64 -12.37
N THR A 335 1.08 -10.75 -12.83
CA THR A 335 1.41 -11.38 -14.10
C THR A 335 0.24 -11.25 -15.10
N ALA A 336 0.46 -11.64 -16.35
CA ALA A 336 -0.50 -11.59 -17.46
C ALA A 336 -1.09 -10.18 -17.70
N ARG A 337 -0.27 -9.13 -17.65
CA ARG A 337 -0.62 -7.78 -18.06
C ARG A 337 -0.33 -7.58 -19.55
N ALA A 338 -1.01 -6.64 -20.17
CA ALA A 338 -0.77 -6.21 -21.55
C ALA A 338 -0.77 -7.37 -22.57
N SER A 339 -1.76 -8.26 -22.53
CA SER A 339 -1.94 -9.39 -23.49
C SER A 339 -0.91 -10.52 -23.38
N ALA A 340 -0.04 -10.53 -22.36
CA ALA A 340 0.88 -11.64 -22.11
C ALA A 340 0.19 -12.76 -21.28
N THR A 341 0.60 -14.02 -21.51
CA THR A 341 0.22 -15.13 -20.64
C THR A 341 1.09 -15.13 -19.39
N GLY A 342 0.52 -15.50 -18.24
CA GLY A 342 1.22 -15.54 -16.96
C GLY A 342 0.98 -16.86 -16.22
N ARG A 343 1.87 -17.18 -15.28
CA ARG A 343 1.75 -18.36 -14.45
C ARG A 343 1.71 -17.99 -12.97
N ALA A 344 0.76 -18.58 -12.24
CA ALA A 344 0.63 -18.41 -10.78
C ALA A 344 0.67 -19.78 -10.10
N VAL A 345 1.57 -19.96 -9.15
CA VAL A 345 1.74 -21.19 -8.39
C VAL A 345 1.59 -20.92 -6.90
N THR A 346 0.78 -21.73 -6.21
CA THR A 346 0.53 -21.57 -4.78
C THR A 346 0.97 -22.81 -4.02
N PHE A 347 1.75 -22.63 -2.96
CA PHE A 347 2.11 -23.72 -2.06
C PHE A 347 1.14 -23.73 -0.88
N VAL A 348 0.53 -24.87 -0.66
CA VAL A 348 -0.54 -25.05 0.33
C VAL A 348 -0.10 -26.10 1.32
N ASN A 349 0.23 -25.71 2.55
CA ASN A 349 0.51 -26.66 3.61
C ASN A 349 -0.78 -27.13 4.30
N GLU A 350 -0.67 -28.08 5.21
CA GLU A 350 -1.81 -28.68 5.91
C GLU A 350 -2.68 -27.63 6.61
N GLU A 351 -2.06 -26.65 7.28
CA GLU A 351 -2.78 -25.61 8.04
C GLU A 351 -3.43 -24.56 7.13
N GLU A 352 -2.94 -24.42 5.91
CA GLU A 352 -3.39 -23.42 4.93
C GLU A 352 -4.49 -23.94 4.00
N GLN A 353 -4.83 -25.24 4.00
CA GLN A 353 -5.84 -25.81 3.12
C GLN A 353 -7.21 -25.13 3.25
N GLY A 354 -7.64 -24.82 4.47
CA GLY A 354 -8.90 -24.11 4.70
C GLY A 354 -8.91 -22.68 4.17
N LYS A 355 -7.75 -21.98 4.16
CA LYS A 355 -7.63 -20.65 3.54
C LYS A 355 -7.64 -20.76 2.02
N PHE A 356 -6.94 -21.75 1.48
CA PHE A 356 -6.89 -21.98 0.06
C PHE A 356 -8.26 -22.35 -0.53
N HIS A 357 -9.04 -23.17 0.18
CA HIS A 357 -10.40 -23.49 -0.22
C HIS A 357 -11.31 -22.25 -0.29
N ARG A 358 -11.19 -21.31 0.67
CA ARG A 358 -11.93 -20.04 0.60
C ARG A 358 -11.53 -19.19 -0.61
N ILE A 359 -10.28 -19.29 -1.08
CA ILE A 359 -9.86 -18.64 -2.31
C ILE A 359 -10.56 -19.29 -3.51
N GLU A 360 -10.61 -20.62 -3.58
CA GLU A 360 -11.32 -21.34 -4.65
C GLU A 360 -12.82 -21.01 -4.67
N GLU A 361 -13.46 -20.94 -3.50
CA GLU A 361 -14.85 -20.49 -3.37
C GLU A 361 -15.04 -19.05 -3.87
N PHE A 362 -14.12 -18.13 -3.50
CA PHE A 362 -14.20 -16.73 -3.86
C PHE A 362 -14.02 -16.48 -5.36
N ILE A 363 -13.10 -17.22 -6.00
CA ILE A 363 -12.88 -17.09 -7.46
C ILE A 363 -13.86 -17.96 -8.27
N GLU A 364 -14.76 -18.70 -7.60
CA GLU A 364 -15.73 -19.62 -8.21
C GLU A 364 -15.07 -20.65 -9.16
N ARG A 365 -13.85 -21.06 -8.86
CA ARG A 365 -13.07 -21.99 -9.69
C ARG A 365 -12.14 -22.83 -8.85
N GLU A 366 -12.11 -24.14 -9.10
CA GLU A 366 -11.07 -25.02 -8.57
C GLU A 366 -9.72 -24.75 -9.26
N ILE A 367 -8.66 -24.63 -8.44
CA ILE A 367 -7.29 -24.48 -8.93
C ILE A 367 -6.67 -25.87 -9.09
N PRO A 368 -6.11 -26.23 -10.26
CA PRO A 368 -5.48 -27.53 -10.48
C PRO A 368 -4.41 -27.86 -9.42
N LYS A 369 -4.49 -29.05 -8.81
CA LYS A 369 -3.49 -29.55 -7.88
C LYS A 369 -2.37 -30.24 -8.69
N LEU A 370 -1.17 -29.64 -8.61
CA LEU A 370 0.00 -30.11 -9.35
C LEU A 370 0.65 -31.28 -8.63
N SER A 371 1.19 -32.23 -9.39
CA SER A 371 1.99 -33.31 -8.84
C SER A 371 3.30 -32.79 -8.28
N LEU A 372 3.65 -33.23 -7.06
CA LEU A 372 4.94 -32.86 -6.46
C LEU A 372 6.11 -33.47 -7.27
N PRO A 373 7.24 -32.75 -7.40
CA PRO A 373 8.45 -33.31 -7.97
C PRO A 373 8.89 -34.57 -7.21
N GLU A 374 9.35 -35.60 -7.91
CA GLU A 374 9.79 -36.86 -7.28
C GLU A 374 10.87 -36.66 -6.21
N ALA A 375 11.78 -35.73 -6.44
CA ALA A 375 12.85 -35.36 -5.49
C ALA A 375 12.35 -34.83 -4.15
N VAL A 376 11.11 -34.38 -4.09
CA VAL A 376 10.51 -33.77 -2.87
C VAL A 376 9.69 -34.78 -2.08
N GLY A 377 9.26 -35.87 -2.72
CA GLY A 377 8.44 -36.94 -2.12
C GLY A 377 6.94 -36.60 -2.08
N ALA A 378 6.15 -37.48 -1.46
CA ALA A 378 4.70 -37.31 -1.36
C ALA A 378 4.30 -36.22 -0.38
N GLY A 379 3.29 -35.43 -0.73
CA GLY A 379 2.68 -34.43 0.13
C GLY A 379 1.44 -34.94 0.89
N PRO A 380 0.81 -34.07 1.69
CA PRO A 380 -0.45 -34.41 2.36
C PRO A 380 -1.60 -34.47 1.37
N GLU A 381 -2.68 -35.15 1.76
CA GLU A 381 -3.93 -35.10 1.00
C GLU A 381 -4.60 -33.73 1.10
N TYR A 382 -5.25 -33.29 0.02
CA TYR A 382 -6.07 -32.11 0.03
C TYR A 382 -7.42 -32.39 0.70
N ASN A 383 -7.57 -31.99 1.95
CA ASN A 383 -8.77 -32.14 2.75
C ASN A 383 -9.08 -30.83 3.54
N PRO A 384 -9.62 -29.82 2.88
CA PRO A 384 -9.88 -28.51 3.51
C PRO A 384 -10.89 -28.60 4.65
N ALA A 385 -11.82 -29.57 4.64
CA ALA A 385 -12.84 -29.74 5.68
C ALA A 385 -12.22 -30.13 7.03
N ALA A 386 -11.08 -30.82 7.06
CA ALA A 386 -10.40 -31.22 8.28
C ALA A 386 -9.83 -30.00 9.06
N PHE A 387 -9.57 -28.88 8.37
CA PHE A 387 -8.91 -27.69 8.93
C PHE A 387 -9.83 -26.46 9.04
N SER A 388 -11.07 -26.55 8.58
CA SER A 388 -12.06 -25.46 8.68
C SER A 388 -12.62 -25.24 10.11
N GLY A 389 -12.23 -26.07 11.09
CA GLY A 389 -12.81 -26.13 12.43
C GLY A 389 -11.94 -25.66 13.62
N HIS A 390 -10.74 -25.11 13.45
CA HIS A 390 -9.84 -24.80 14.58
C HIS A 390 -9.86 -23.34 15.07
N GLY A 391 -11.00 -22.66 14.97
CA GLY A 391 -11.30 -21.39 15.64
C GLY A 391 -12.21 -21.57 16.83
N GLY A 392 -11.75 -22.22 17.93
CA GLY A 392 -12.45 -22.18 19.21
C GLY A 392 -13.07 -23.49 19.68
N ARG A 393 -12.26 -24.34 20.31
CA ARG A 393 -12.63 -25.14 21.51
C ARG A 393 -11.43 -26.01 21.94
N ARG A 394 -10.50 -25.47 22.69
CA ARG A 394 -9.74 -26.28 23.65
C ARG A 394 -10.68 -26.62 24.81
N GLY A 395 -11.53 -27.63 24.59
CA GLY A 395 -12.33 -28.26 25.61
C GLY A 395 -11.54 -29.39 26.23
N ARG A 396 -11.26 -29.30 27.48
CA ARG A 396 -10.72 -30.31 28.39
C ARG A 396 -11.36 -31.69 28.11
N SER A 397 -10.60 -32.66 27.60
CA SER A 397 -10.90 -34.06 27.75
C SER A 397 -10.26 -34.56 29.05
N GLY A 398 -11.02 -34.54 30.12
CA GLY A 398 -10.71 -35.24 31.36
C GLY A 398 -11.09 -36.68 31.22
N SER A 399 -10.11 -37.58 31.18
CA SER A 399 -10.27 -39.02 31.31
C SER A 399 -10.77 -39.36 32.71
N GLY A 400 -12.05 -39.71 32.84
CA GLY A 400 -12.61 -40.27 34.05
C GLY A 400 -12.56 -41.78 34.02
N ARG A 401 -11.65 -42.40 34.75
CA ARG A 401 -11.71 -43.81 35.16
C ARG A 401 -12.64 -43.96 36.32
N GLY A 402 -13.53 -44.91 36.24
CA GLY A 402 -14.50 -45.30 37.24
C GLY A 402 -13.90 -45.81 38.54
N GLY A 403 -14.64 -45.67 39.58
CA GLY A 403 -14.42 -46.22 40.93
C GLY A 403 -15.71 -46.20 41.73
N ASN A 404 -16.26 -47.37 41.87
CA ASN A 404 -17.41 -47.76 42.68
C ASN A 404 -17.11 -47.61 44.17
N GLY A 405 -18.05 -47.08 45.00
CA GLY A 405 -17.87 -47.09 46.44
C GLY A 405 -19.04 -46.48 47.20
N ARG A 406 -19.78 -47.31 47.83
CA ARG A 406 -20.99 -47.15 48.67
C ARG A 406 -20.78 -46.36 49.96
N SER A 407 -21.94 -45.93 50.46
CA SER A 407 -22.36 -45.75 51.87
C SER A 407 -22.12 -44.38 52.51
N GLY A 408 -23.16 -43.68 52.85
CA GLY A 408 -23.80 -43.81 54.18
C GLY A 408 -23.42 -42.62 55.04
N GLY A 409 -24.41 -41.85 55.51
CA GLY A 409 -24.16 -41.01 56.67
C GLY A 409 -25.00 -39.74 56.77
N ARG A 410 -26.07 -39.85 57.47
CA ARG A 410 -26.97 -38.79 57.99
C ARG A 410 -26.23 -37.79 58.85
N GLY A 411 -26.66 -36.57 58.83
CA GLY A 411 -26.31 -35.58 59.87
C GLY A 411 -26.97 -34.23 59.66
N ARG A 412 -28.03 -34.00 60.39
CA ARG A 412 -28.78 -32.79 60.63
C ARG A 412 -27.90 -31.71 61.31
N SER A 413 -28.06 -30.41 61.05
CA SER A 413 -28.89 -29.49 61.82
C SER A 413 -28.44 -28.04 61.62
N ARG A 414 -29.45 -27.21 61.49
CA ARG A 414 -29.72 -25.94 62.14
C ARG A 414 -28.52 -24.97 62.28
N GLY A 415 -28.64 -23.77 61.92
CA GLY A 415 -29.57 -22.72 62.08
C GLY A 415 -28.85 -21.40 62.08
N ARG A 416 -29.51 -20.43 61.68
CA ARG A 416 -29.81 -19.10 62.18
C ARG A 416 -28.92 -17.94 61.78
N ASP A 417 -29.53 -17.07 61.00
CA ASP A 417 -29.95 -15.68 61.31
C ASP A 417 -28.88 -14.59 61.47
N GLY A 418 -29.11 -13.51 60.78
CA GLY A 418 -28.73 -12.13 61.09
C GLY A 418 -28.14 -11.41 59.89
N ALA A 419 -28.83 -10.74 59.09
CA ALA A 419 -29.58 -9.50 59.05
C ALA A 419 -28.74 -8.22 59.17
N LYS A 420 -28.97 -7.37 58.14
CA LYS A 420 -28.89 -5.88 58.12
C LYS A 420 -27.51 -5.27 58.06
N SER A 421 -27.23 -4.21 57.35
CA SER A 421 -27.99 -3.12 56.74
C SER A 421 -27.02 -2.16 56.03
N ALA A 422 -27.48 -1.61 54.93
CA ALA A 422 -27.50 -0.22 54.53
C ALA A 422 -26.22 0.62 54.44
N GLY A 423 -26.05 1.23 53.26
CA GLY A 423 -25.16 2.32 52.85
C GLY A 423 -25.32 3.62 53.70
N PRO A 424 -24.97 4.80 53.26
CA PRO A 424 -24.75 5.35 51.90
C PRO A 424 -23.51 6.26 51.76
N VAL A 425 -23.35 6.82 50.55
CA VAL A 425 -22.50 7.94 50.13
C VAL A 425 -22.87 9.24 50.90
N PRO A 426 -21.97 10.28 51.08
CA PRO A 426 -21.71 11.26 50.04
C PRO A 426 -20.31 11.92 50.05
N ALA A 427 -19.83 12.39 48.87
CA ALA A 427 -19.69 13.74 48.33
C ALA A 427 -18.74 14.76 49.02
N GLU A 428 -18.00 15.45 48.16
CA GLU A 428 -17.55 16.85 48.19
C GLU A 428 -16.30 17.28 48.96
N GLY A 429 -15.57 18.18 48.22
CA GLY A 429 -14.68 19.21 48.74
C GLY A 429 -13.31 19.25 48.04
N VAL A 430 -13.07 19.95 46.96
CA VAL A 430 -12.90 21.39 46.67
C VAL A 430 -11.64 22.02 47.33
N VAL A 431 -10.80 22.64 46.42
CA VAL A 431 -9.87 23.80 46.57
C VAL A 431 -8.53 23.57 47.29
N ALA A 432 -7.39 23.99 46.86
CA ALA A 432 -6.89 25.25 46.38
C ALA A 432 -5.39 25.20 46.05
N ALA A 433 -5.02 26.11 45.22
CA ALA A 433 -3.72 26.56 44.81
C ALA A 433 -2.76 26.98 45.97
N ALA A 434 -1.45 26.92 45.69
CA ALA A 434 -0.51 27.98 46.09
C ALA A 434 0.82 27.85 45.34
N ASN A 435 1.15 28.93 44.66
CA ASN A 435 2.47 29.42 44.26
C ASN A 435 3.50 29.32 45.40
N VAL A 436 4.77 29.21 45.07
CA VAL A 436 5.85 30.10 45.54
C VAL A 436 7.10 29.94 44.69
N GLU A 437 7.56 31.02 44.17
CA GLU A 437 8.75 31.61 43.61
C GLU A 437 10.11 31.21 44.18
N SER A 438 11.06 31.24 43.26
CA SER A 438 12.39 31.90 43.27
C SER A 438 13.47 31.49 44.27
N ARG A 439 14.67 31.24 43.79
CA ARG A 439 15.86 32.09 43.92
C ARG A 439 17.16 31.41 43.42
N HIS A 440 17.82 32.08 42.53
CA HIS A 440 19.26 32.47 42.44
C HIS A 440 20.33 31.60 43.13
N GLY A 441 21.37 31.31 42.37
CA GLY A 441 22.69 30.95 42.85
C GLY A 441 23.73 30.94 41.74
N GLU A 442 24.40 32.08 41.61
CA GLU A 442 25.63 32.26 40.81
C GLU A 442 26.81 31.44 41.34
N GLY A 443 27.70 31.04 40.45
CA GLY A 443 28.99 30.43 40.83
C GLY A 443 29.99 30.38 39.68
N ARG A 444 30.86 31.36 39.63
CA ARG A 444 32.04 31.60 38.77
C ARG A 444 33.14 30.54 38.93
N GLY A 445 33.97 30.44 37.87
CA GLY A 445 35.32 29.90 37.90
C GLY A 445 35.78 29.51 36.50
N GLU A 446 36.37 30.34 35.73
CA GLU A 446 37.75 30.72 35.44
C GLU A 446 38.72 29.58 35.14
N GLY A 447 39.31 29.66 33.96
CA GLY A 447 40.71 29.48 33.62
C GLY A 447 41.02 28.25 32.77
N ASN A 448 41.71 28.25 31.70
CA ASN A 448 42.86 28.98 31.20
C ASN A 448 43.36 28.41 29.84
N ARG A 449 43.61 29.24 28.87
CA ARG A 449 44.73 29.36 27.92
C ARG A 449 45.35 28.18 27.19
N GLY A 450 45.53 28.40 25.89
CA GLY A 450 46.62 27.92 25.06
C GLY A 450 46.23 27.69 23.61
N SER A 451 46.23 28.61 22.70
CA SER A 451 47.22 29.36 21.94
C SER A 451 48.07 28.52 20.96
N ARG A 452 48.05 29.02 19.73
CA ARG A 452 49.02 28.93 18.62
C ARG A 452 48.54 28.05 17.45
N ASP A 453 48.31 28.63 16.32
CA ASP A 453 48.87 29.62 15.39
C ASP A 453 49.43 28.92 14.13
N ARG A 454 49.09 29.55 12.96
CA ARG A 454 49.77 29.51 11.66
C ARG A 454 49.43 28.29 10.76
N GLY A 455 49.04 28.43 9.51
CA GLY A 455 49.44 29.42 8.56
C GLY A 455 48.77 29.27 7.19
N ARG A 456 48.66 30.36 6.60
CA ARG A 456 48.38 30.74 5.22
C ARG A 456 49.08 29.87 4.17
N ARG A 457 48.38 29.59 3.05
CA ARG A 457 48.85 30.05 1.71
C ARG A 457 47.82 29.90 0.63
N ARG A 458 47.49 31.01 0.05
CA ARG A 458 47.01 31.33 -1.29
C ARG A 458 47.80 30.54 -2.37
N ASN A 459 47.11 30.05 -3.44
CA ASN A 459 47.61 30.41 -4.76
C ASN A 459 46.49 30.48 -5.80
N ARG A 460 46.44 31.65 -6.43
CA ARG A 460 45.80 31.93 -7.69
C ARG A 460 46.69 31.36 -8.80
N ASN A 461 46.10 30.75 -9.85
CA ASN A 461 46.63 31.06 -11.16
C ASN A 461 45.54 31.03 -12.26
N ARG A 462 45.39 32.16 -12.88
CA ARG A 462 44.79 32.41 -14.19
C ARG A 462 45.74 31.84 -15.25
N ASN A 463 45.19 31.20 -16.32
CA ASN A 463 45.74 31.57 -17.63
C ASN A 463 44.69 31.43 -18.74
N ARG A 464 44.55 32.54 -19.45
CA ARG A 464 43.93 32.69 -20.78
C ARG A 464 44.89 32.09 -21.81
N ASN A 465 44.35 31.45 -22.84
CA ASN A 465 44.84 31.83 -24.18
C ASN A 465 43.81 31.53 -25.26
N ARG A 466 43.66 32.51 -26.11
CA ARG A 466 43.02 32.64 -27.41
C ARG A 466 43.87 31.94 -28.49
N ASN A 467 43.24 31.33 -29.53
CA ASN A 467 43.37 31.81 -30.91
C ASN A 467 42.66 30.81 -31.86
N LYS A 468 41.73 31.33 -32.70
CA LYS A 468 41.79 31.54 -34.15
C LYS A 468 42.09 30.27 -34.96
N GLY A 469 41.27 29.77 -35.85
CA GLY A 469 40.76 30.36 -37.09
C GLY A 469 40.74 29.23 -38.10
N GLY A 470 39.93 29.31 -39.14
CA GLY A 470 40.12 28.65 -40.43
C GLY A 470 38.89 27.87 -40.94
N ASP A 471 38.17 28.54 -41.82
CA ASP A 471 37.30 28.06 -42.87
C ASP A 471 37.81 26.77 -43.58
N ASP A 472 36.87 25.92 -43.99
CA ASP A 472 36.64 25.63 -45.41
C ASP A 472 35.59 24.48 -45.56
N THR A 473 34.50 24.79 -46.22
CA THR A 473 33.68 23.89 -47.02
C THR A 473 34.33 23.87 -48.44
N PRO A 474 34.09 22.89 -49.39
CA PRO A 474 32.81 22.28 -49.72
C PRO A 474 32.84 20.84 -50.34
N GLN A 475 31.60 20.33 -50.58
CA GLN A 475 31.17 19.44 -51.69
C GLN A 475 31.73 17.99 -51.81
N ALA A 476 30.89 17.02 -51.62
CA ALA A 476 30.25 16.15 -52.65
C ALA A 476 29.17 15.32 -52.00
#